data_6d180b3c46a2ee09fcbb76d4cedd1a17
#
_entry.id   6d180b3c46a2ee09fcbb76d4cedd1a17
#
_cell.length_a   1.000
_cell.length_b   1.000
_cell.length_c   1.000
_cell.angle_alpha   90.00
_cell.angle_beta   90.00
_cell.angle_gamma   90.00
#
_symmetry.space_group_name_H-M   'P 1'
#
loop_
_entity.id
_entity.type
_entity.pdbx_description
1 polymer ?
#
loop_
_entity_poly.entity_id
_entity_poly.type
_entity_poly.pdbx_seq_one_letter_code
_entity_poly.pdbx_strand_id
1 'polypeptide(L)'
;HDLMDAEFEAVKELGLRFHGFRGCMPVMEGNLPAEMKERLGIDAGSLVESYDDILDSCDRTFQKYHDDSRFSMSRVGVGPTTVVFENPEFMKELKKMADNRGGLCHTHLHPRPDEIKKCGELYNCRPHQWLEKIGWIDKNVSFAHISRHNAEELDIVARNGASVTQSPSCHMRLGYPIAPALEARDRGIPVSIGVDGGASNDSGDMLGELRTMLYVHRIDGGHPGYGPERWINAKEVFEMATVNGAKCLNRDDIGMLKEGMAADLVLFSMIQPGYAGALTDPRGALLYCGNNHLADTTIVNGNVLIENGIFLAGDLNQIVEDANRSTARIL
;
A
#
# COMPACT_ATOMS: atom_id res chain seq x y z
N HIS A 1 -2.91 -2.68 -21.08
CA HIS A 1 -2.16 -1.43 -21.30
C HIS A 1 -2.93 -0.23 -20.80
N ASP A 2 -4.24 -0.26 -20.98
CA ASP A 2 -5.10 0.90 -20.76
C ASP A 2 -5.40 1.17 -19.27
N LEU A 3 -5.24 0.20 -18.37
CA LEU A 3 -5.55 0.37 -16.95
C LEU A 3 -4.58 1.34 -16.24
N MET A 4 -3.28 1.15 -16.40
CA MET A 4 -2.28 2.07 -15.82
C MET A 4 -2.42 3.48 -16.42
N ASP A 5 -2.65 3.58 -17.73
CA ASP A 5 -2.90 4.86 -18.37
C ASP A 5 -4.13 5.55 -17.78
N ALA A 6 -5.24 4.82 -17.60
CA ALA A 6 -6.46 5.35 -17.01
C ALA A 6 -6.26 5.83 -15.57
N GLU A 7 -5.50 5.09 -14.75
CA GLU A 7 -5.18 5.46 -13.37
C GLU A 7 -4.34 6.74 -13.31
N PHE A 8 -3.27 6.84 -14.12
CA PHE A 8 -2.42 8.04 -14.16
C PHE A 8 -3.17 9.27 -14.67
N GLU A 9 -4.01 9.13 -15.69
CA GLU A 9 -4.82 10.25 -16.19
C GLU A 9 -5.88 10.68 -15.16
N ALA A 10 -6.55 9.73 -14.49
CA ALA A 10 -7.54 10.04 -13.46
C ALA A 10 -6.92 10.79 -12.28
N VAL A 11 -5.79 10.33 -11.75
CA VAL A 11 -5.13 11.01 -10.61
C VAL A 11 -4.58 12.37 -11.01
N LYS A 12 -4.13 12.53 -12.27
CA LYS A 12 -3.69 13.80 -12.81
C LYS A 12 -4.85 14.80 -12.94
N GLU A 13 -5.99 14.35 -13.46
CA GLU A 13 -7.21 15.14 -13.57
C GLU A 13 -7.70 15.63 -12.19
N LEU A 14 -7.64 14.74 -11.18
CA LEU A 14 -8.00 15.03 -9.81
C LEU A 14 -6.96 15.85 -9.04
N GLY A 15 -5.77 16.06 -9.59
CA GLY A 15 -4.67 16.78 -8.93
C GLY A 15 -4.02 16.01 -7.77
N LEU A 16 -4.11 14.68 -7.77
CA LEU A 16 -3.55 13.83 -6.72
C LEU A 16 -2.08 13.50 -6.99
N ARG A 17 -1.30 13.36 -5.92
CA ARG A 17 0.05 12.78 -6.00
C ARG A 17 -0.06 11.26 -6.06
N PHE A 18 0.61 10.65 -7.03
CA PHE A 18 0.50 9.22 -7.28
C PHE A 18 1.85 8.54 -7.47
N HIS A 19 2.02 7.39 -6.84
CA HIS A 19 3.11 6.46 -7.10
C HIS A 19 2.48 5.15 -7.57
N GLY A 20 2.32 5.00 -8.87
CA GLY A 20 1.67 3.84 -9.47
C GLY A 20 2.64 2.66 -9.58
N PHE A 21 2.24 1.49 -9.08
CA PHE A 21 3.01 0.26 -9.24
C PHE A 21 2.37 -0.57 -10.35
N ARG A 22 3.13 -0.82 -11.44
CA ARG A 22 2.67 -1.71 -12.50
C ARG A 22 2.61 -3.14 -11.95
N GLY A 23 1.40 -3.55 -11.56
CA GLY A 23 1.10 -4.91 -11.12
C GLY A 23 1.31 -5.89 -12.27
N CYS A 24 1.80 -7.09 -11.96
CA CYS A 24 1.99 -8.14 -12.96
C CYS A 24 1.73 -9.52 -12.35
N MET A 25 1.14 -10.40 -13.17
CA MET A 25 0.80 -11.76 -12.80
C MET A 25 1.09 -12.68 -14.00
N PRO A 26 2.37 -13.05 -14.23
CA PRO A 26 2.74 -13.92 -15.35
C PRO A 26 2.33 -15.38 -15.12
N VAL A 27 2.06 -15.76 -13.87
CA VAL A 27 1.58 -17.10 -13.50
C VAL A 27 0.28 -16.97 -12.71
N MET A 28 -0.76 -17.68 -13.17
CA MET A 28 -2.04 -17.65 -12.48
C MET A 28 -2.00 -18.43 -11.17
N GLU A 29 -2.29 -17.73 -10.08
CA GLU A 29 -2.40 -18.30 -8.76
C GLU A 29 -3.83 -18.81 -8.50
N GLY A 30 -4.04 -20.08 -8.75
CA GLY A 30 -5.34 -20.74 -8.53
C GLY A 30 -6.24 -20.75 -9.75
N ASN A 31 -7.39 -21.40 -9.61
CA ASN A 31 -8.40 -21.49 -10.65
C ASN A 31 -9.55 -20.52 -10.36
N LEU A 32 -9.89 -19.69 -11.32
CA LEU A 32 -11.18 -18.97 -11.27
C LEU A 32 -12.32 -19.98 -11.20
N PRO A 33 -13.32 -19.80 -10.32
CA PRO A 33 -14.53 -20.59 -10.32
C PRO A 33 -15.16 -20.62 -11.72
N ALA A 34 -15.67 -21.79 -12.16
CA ALA A 34 -16.26 -21.94 -13.48
C ALA A 34 -17.39 -20.95 -13.74
N GLU A 35 -18.23 -20.71 -12.72
CA GLU A 35 -19.30 -19.72 -12.75
C GLU A 35 -18.81 -18.29 -12.99
N MET A 36 -17.66 -17.93 -12.41
CA MET A 36 -17.04 -16.61 -12.60
C MET A 36 -16.46 -16.47 -14.01
N LYS A 37 -15.84 -17.53 -14.54
CA LYS A 37 -15.35 -17.55 -15.94
C LYS A 37 -16.48 -17.33 -16.95
N GLU A 38 -17.59 -18.05 -16.75
CA GLU A 38 -18.76 -17.95 -17.62
C GLU A 38 -19.37 -16.54 -17.54
N ARG A 39 -19.55 -16.00 -16.33
CA ARG A 39 -20.18 -14.69 -16.10
C ARG A 39 -19.35 -13.54 -16.65
N LEU A 40 -18.03 -13.60 -16.53
CA LEU A 40 -17.12 -12.55 -16.99
C LEU A 40 -16.68 -12.74 -18.44
N GLY A 41 -16.99 -13.89 -19.06
CA GLY A 41 -16.50 -14.21 -20.40
C GLY A 41 -14.98 -14.28 -20.51
N ILE A 42 -14.30 -14.56 -19.39
CA ILE A 42 -12.83 -14.51 -19.26
C ILE A 42 -12.29 -15.95 -19.29
N ASP A 43 -11.39 -16.22 -20.22
CA ASP A 43 -10.55 -17.41 -20.15
C ASP A 43 -9.43 -17.18 -19.10
N ALA A 44 -9.10 -18.22 -18.33
CA ALA A 44 -8.03 -18.17 -17.35
C ALA A 44 -6.68 -17.67 -17.95
N GLY A 45 -6.41 -18.07 -19.21
CA GLY A 45 -5.23 -17.63 -19.93
C GLY A 45 -5.21 -16.14 -20.28
N SER A 46 -6.36 -15.46 -20.32
CA SER A 46 -6.43 -14.02 -20.61
C SER A 46 -6.04 -13.12 -19.44
N LEU A 47 -5.89 -13.69 -18.25
CA LEU A 47 -5.47 -12.96 -17.04
C LEU A 47 -3.97 -13.03 -16.76
N VAL A 48 -3.22 -13.82 -17.54
CA VAL A 48 -1.76 -13.92 -17.42
C VAL A 48 -1.10 -13.24 -18.61
N GLU A 49 0.01 -12.58 -18.32
CA GLU A 49 0.82 -11.89 -19.31
C GLU A 49 2.14 -12.65 -19.51
N SER A 50 2.73 -12.56 -20.69
CA SER A 50 4.10 -13.07 -20.88
C SER A 50 5.11 -12.18 -20.14
N TYR A 51 6.25 -12.74 -19.77
CA TYR A 51 7.33 -11.96 -19.15
C TYR A 51 7.79 -10.79 -20.03
N ASP A 52 7.89 -10.99 -21.32
CA ASP A 52 8.30 -9.95 -22.28
C ASP A 52 7.26 -8.83 -22.36
N ASP A 53 5.96 -9.16 -22.42
CA ASP A 53 4.87 -8.16 -22.43
C ASP A 53 4.85 -7.34 -21.15
N ILE A 54 5.13 -7.98 -19.98
CA ILE A 54 5.21 -7.29 -18.71
C ILE A 54 6.38 -6.31 -18.69
N LEU A 55 7.59 -6.76 -19.08
CA LEU A 55 8.78 -5.92 -19.12
C LEU A 55 8.58 -4.72 -20.06
N ASP A 56 8.05 -4.96 -21.26
CA ASP A 56 7.74 -3.90 -22.22
C ASP A 56 6.70 -2.91 -21.69
N SER A 57 5.66 -3.43 -21.01
CA SER A 57 4.62 -2.59 -20.41
C SER A 57 5.18 -1.75 -19.25
N CYS A 58 6.00 -2.33 -18.38
CA CYS A 58 6.70 -1.61 -17.32
C CYS A 58 7.57 -0.49 -17.89
N ASP A 59 8.39 -0.79 -18.89
CA ASP A 59 9.29 0.19 -19.50
C ASP A 59 8.52 1.36 -20.13
N ARG A 60 7.44 1.09 -20.86
CA ARG A 60 6.55 2.13 -21.42
C ARG A 60 5.93 3.00 -20.33
N THR A 61 5.48 2.38 -19.22
CA THR A 61 4.87 3.09 -18.08
C THR A 61 5.89 4.02 -17.44
N PHE A 62 7.11 3.54 -17.22
CA PHE A 62 8.21 4.38 -16.73
C PHE A 62 8.52 5.55 -17.66
N GLN A 63 8.64 5.31 -18.96
CA GLN A 63 8.93 6.36 -19.96
C GLN A 63 7.84 7.43 -20.00
N LYS A 64 6.58 7.05 -19.82
CA LYS A 64 5.44 7.95 -19.97
C LYS A 64 5.14 8.76 -18.72
N TYR A 65 5.29 8.16 -17.53
CA TYR A 65 4.74 8.72 -16.31
C TYR A 65 5.75 8.95 -15.18
N HIS A 66 6.95 8.33 -15.23
CA HIS A 66 7.89 8.45 -14.12
C HIS A 66 8.61 9.79 -14.14
N ASP A 67 8.51 10.50 -13.02
CA ASP A 67 9.24 11.74 -12.76
C ASP A 67 9.89 11.62 -11.37
N ASP A 68 11.21 11.49 -11.32
CA ASP A 68 11.98 11.37 -10.07
C ASP A 68 12.40 12.71 -9.47
N SER A 69 11.99 13.82 -10.12
CA SER A 69 12.28 15.16 -9.62
C SER A 69 11.66 15.42 -8.25
N ARG A 70 12.21 16.41 -7.55
CA ARG A 70 11.69 16.85 -6.25
C ARG A 70 10.27 17.39 -6.41
N PHE A 71 9.38 17.03 -5.49
CA PHE A 71 7.94 17.36 -5.49
C PHE A 71 7.14 16.76 -6.64
N SER A 72 7.71 15.83 -7.41
CA SER A 72 6.99 15.23 -8.53
C SER A 72 5.64 14.68 -8.09
N MET A 73 4.64 14.85 -8.94
CA MET A 73 3.27 14.37 -8.72
C MET A 73 3.07 12.93 -9.20
N SER A 74 4.00 12.40 -9.99
CA SER A 74 3.86 11.13 -10.67
C SER A 74 5.15 10.31 -10.56
N ARG A 75 5.08 9.14 -9.95
CA ARG A 75 6.18 8.16 -9.92
C ARG A 75 5.69 6.78 -10.30
N VAL A 76 6.57 5.96 -10.82
CA VAL A 76 6.28 4.59 -11.23
C VAL A 76 7.15 3.61 -10.46
N GLY A 77 6.57 2.48 -10.11
CA GLY A 77 7.27 1.31 -9.58
C GLY A 77 6.79 0.03 -10.27
N VAL A 78 7.39 -1.08 -9.90
CA VAL A 78 7.00 -2.42 -10.35
C VAL A 78 6.38 -3.21 -9.20
N GLY A 79 5.32 -3.96 -9.48
CA GLY A 79 4.54 -4.68 -8.48
C GLY A 79 4.26 -6.14 -8.87
N PRO A 80 5.27 -7.05 -8.86
CA PRO A 80 4.96 -8.47 -9.04
C PRO A 80 4.03 -8.95 -7.93
N THR A 81 2.96 -9.66 -8.30
CA THR A 81 1.85 -9.96 -7.37
C THR A 81 2.26 -10.93 -6.28
N THR A 82 2.91 -12.05 -6.63
CA THR A 82 3.40 -13.05 -5.67
C THR A 82 4.73 -13.62 -6.12
N VAL A 83 5.78 -13.12 -5.52
CA VAL A 83 7.17 -13.33 -5.96
C VAL A 83 7.64 -14.78 -5.94
N VAL A 84 7.14 -15.61 -5.04
CA VAL A 84 7.60 -16.99 -4.89
C VAL A 84 7.21 -17.92 -6.05
N PHE A 85 6.26 -17.51 -6.88
CA PHE A 85 5.81 -18.27 -8.05
C PHE A 85 6.49 -17.80 -9.34
N GLU A 86 7.27 -16.71 -9.27
CA GLU A 86 7.85 -16.08 -10.43
C GLU A 86 9.21 -16.70 -10.80
N ASN A 87 9.57 -16.59 -12.07
CA ASN A 87 10.88 -16.97 -12.55
C ASN A 87 11.97 -16.07 -11.91
N PRO A 88 13.04 -16.63 -11.30
CA PRO A 88 14.11 -15.85 -10.69
C PRO A 88 14.80 -14.85 -11.63
N GLU A 89 14.98 -15.18 -12.91
CA GLU A 89 15.61 -14.26 -13.87
C GLU A 89 14.68 -13.12 -14.21
N PHE A 90 13.38 -13.37 -14.41
CA PHE A 90 12.38 -12.32 -14.58
C PHE A 90 12.36 -11.36 -13.38
N MET A 91 12.38 -11.89 -12.15
CA MET A 91 12.43 -11.08 -10.94
C MET A 91 13.67 -10.17 -10.90
N LYS A 92 14.85 -10.68 -11.31
CA LYS A 92 16.08 -9.88 -11.39
C LYS A 92 15.99 -8.80 -12.47
N GLU A 93 15.45 -9.12 -13.64
CA GLU A 93 15.27 -8.16 -14.74
C GLU A 93 14.31 -7.04 -14.35
N LEU A 94 13.19 -7.39 -13.72
CA LEU A 94 12.20 -6.43 -13.24
C LEU A 94 12.82 -5.48 -12.19
N LYS A 95 13.57 -6.04 -11.21
CA LYS A 95 14.30 -5.23 -10.21
C LYS A 95 15.32 -4.31 -10.86
N LYS A 96 16.13 -4.82 -11.78
CA LYS A 96 17.14 -4.04 -12.52
C LYS A 96 16.50 -2.91 -13.33
N MET A 97 15.36 -3.16 -13.96
CA MET A 97 14.62 -2.12 -14.67
C MET A 97 14.18 -1.01 -13.73
N ALA A 98 13.55 -1.35 -12.59
CA ALA A 98 13.12 -0.37 -11.60
C ALA A 98 14.31 0.46 -11.09
N ASP A 99 15.41 -0.19 -10.72
CA ASP A 99 16.62 0.49 -10.23
C ASP A 99 17.21 1.46 -11.25
N ASN A 100 17.31 1.05 -12.52
CA ASN A 100 17.85 1.87 -13.61
C ASN A 100 16.97 3.11 -13.91
N ARG A 101 15.69 3.04 -13.55
CA ARG A 101 14.70 4.11 -13.75
C ARG A 101 14.46 4.94 -12.50
N GLY A 102 15.15 4.66 -11.37
CA GLY A 102 14.88 5.33 -10.09
C GLY A 102 13.54 4.96 -9.46
N GLY A 103 12.93 3.88 -9.91
CA GLY A 103 11.65 3.38 -9.42
C GLY A 103 11.78 2.47 -8.20
N LEU A 104 10.64 2.07 -7.66
CA LEU A 104 10.54 1.17 -6.53
C LEU A 104 9.99 -0.20 -6.93
N CYS A 105 10.21 -1.18 -6.06
CA CYS A 105 9.54 -2.47 -6.12
C CYS A 105 8.59 -2.63 -4.93
N HIS A 106 7.37 -3.06 -5.19
CA HIS A 106 6.39 -3.37 -4.16
C HIS A 106 5.76 -4.72 -4.44
N THR A 107 5.58 -5.54 -3.42
CA THR A 107 4.95 -6.85 -3.59
C THR A 107 4.27 -7.33 -2.32
N HIS A 108 3.27 -8.20 -2.50
CA HIS A 108 2.70 -8.97 -1.41
C HIS A 108 3.70 -10.03 -0.96
N LEU A 109 3.77 -10.28 0.34
CA LEU A 109 4.59 -11.36 0.87
C LEU A 109 3.95 -11.98 2.12
N HIS A 110 3.81 -13.30 2.12
CA HIS A 110 3.25 -14.10 3.21
C HIS A 110 1.79 -13.85 3.61
N PRO A 111 0.88 -13.41 2.73
CA PRO A 111 -0.53 -13.37 3.13
C PRO A 111 -1.09 -14.79 3.29
N ARG A 112 -0.56 -15.80 2.56
CA ARG A 112 -1.05 -17.18 2.53
C ARG A 112 0.01 -18.21 2.98
N PRO A 113 -0.42 -19.33 3.61
CA PRO A 113 0.51 -20.40 4.04
C PRO A 113 1.19 -21.14 2.89
N ASP A 114 0.53 -21.24 1.74
CA ASP A 114 1.02 -21.95 0.56
C ASP A 114 2.26 -21.31 -0.06
N GLU A 115 2.44 -20.01 0.06
CA GLU A 115 3.65 -19.30 -0.38
C GLU A 115 4.91 -19.82 0.31
N ILE A 116 4.85 -19.96 1.64
CA ILE A 116 5.98 -20.48 2.43
C ILE A 116 6.28 -21.91 2.03
N LYS A 117 5.23 -22.74 1.91
CA LYS A 117 5.37 -24.14 1.50
C LYS A 117 5.99 -24.25 0.11
N LYS A 118 5.45 -23.49 -0.85
CA LYS A 118 5.92 -23.51 -2.24
C LYS A 118 7.36 -23.03 -2.37
N CYS A 119 7.74 -21.99 -1.66
CA CYS A 119 9.11 -21.49 -1.63
C CYS A 119 10.07 -22.56 -1.07
N GLY A 120 9.67 -23.27 -0.01
CA GLY A 120 10.43 -24.39 0.54
C GLY A 120 10.60 -25.53 -0.47
N GLU A 121 9.55 -25.88 -1.21
CA GLU A 121 9.60 -26.93 -2.24
C GLU A 121 10.51 -26.55 -3.43
N LEU A 122 10.43 -25.29 -3.90
CA LEU A 122 11.17 -24.83 -5.08
C LEU A 122 12.63 -24.45 -4.77
N TYR A 123 12.87 -23.78 -3.64
CA TYR A 123 14.13 -23.10 -3.37
C TYR A 123 14.81 -23.56 -2.08
N ASN A 124 14.21 -24.51 -1.35
CA ASN A 124 14.68 -25.02 -0.06
C ASN A 124 15.01 -23.91 0.95
N CYS A 125 14.18 -22.86 0.98
CA CYS A 125 14.29 -21.74 1.92
C CYS A 125 12.95 -21.02 2.06
N ARG A 126 12.89 -20.03 2.98
CA ARG A 126 11.73 -19.18 3.15
C ARG A 126 11.77 -17.98 2.18
N PRO A 127 10.62 -17.33 1.89
CA PRO A 127 10.52 -16.28 0.86
C PRO A 127 11.51 -15.13 0.99
N HIS A 128 11.71 -14.54 2.17
CA HIS A 128 12.71 -13.47 2.32
C HIS A 128 14.13 -13.95 2.09
N GLN A 129 14.46 -15.16 2.52
CA GLN A 129 15.78 -15.77 2.27
C GLN A 129 16.01 -15.98 0.78
N TRP A 130 14.97 -16.40 0.04
CA TRP A 130 15.06 -16.57 -1.40
C TRP A 130 15.24 -15.22 -2.11
N LEU A 131 14.42 -14.22 -1.77
CA LEU A 131 14.54 -12.88 -2.34
C LEU A 131 15.91 -12.24 -2.07
N GLU A 132 16.47 -12.43 -0.87
CA GLU A 132 17.82 -11.98 -0.55
C GLU A 132 18.88 -12.71 -1.40
N LYS A 133 18.76 -14.03 -1.59
CA LYS A 133 19.68 -14.82 -2.44
C LYS A 133 19.70 -14.35 -3.88
N ILE A 134 18.58 -13.92 -4.43
CA ILE A 134 18.52 -13.40 -5.81
C ILE A 134 18.85 -11.90 -5.91
N GLY A 135 19.17 -11.25 -4.79
CA GLY A 135 19.53 -9.82 -4.76
C GLY A 135 18.34 -8.87 -4.96
N TRP A 136 17.12 -9.29 -4.60
CA TRP A 136 15.90 -8.51 -4.84
C TRP A 136 15.59 -7.52 -3.72
N ILE A 137 16.10 -7.73 -2.51
CA ILE A 137 15.79 -6.91 -1.33
C ILE A 137 16.82 -5.81 -1.15
N ASP A 138 16.38 -4.57 -1.13
CA ASP A 138 17.14 -3.39 -0.74
C ASP A 138 16.20 -2.26 -0.26
N LYS A 139 16.75 -1.05 -0.06
CA LYS A 139 16.02 0.14 0.39
C LYS A 139 14.92 0.61 -0.57
N ASN A 140 14.93 0.17 -1.83
CA ASN A 140 13.94 0.51 -2.85
C ASN A 140 12.81 -0.54 -2.91
N VAL A 141 12.72 -1.41 -1.91
CA VAL A 141 11.70 -2.47 -1.84
C VAL A 141 10.79 -2.26 -0.64
N SER A 142 9.49 -2.39 -0.86
CA SER A 142 8.50 -2.48 0.20
C SER A 142 7.66 -3.75 0.08
N PHE A 143 7.32 -4.34 1.22
CA PHE A 143 6.52 -5.55 1.30
C PHE A 143 5.16 -5.26 1.93
N ALA A 144 4.08 -5.68 1.29
CA ALA A 144 2.76 -5.70 1.90
C ALA A 144 2.56 -6.97 2.72
N HIS A 145 1.81 -6.85 3.82
CA HIS A 145 1.35 -7.92 4.70
C HIS A 145 2.42 -8.52 5.61
N ILE A 146 3.34 -9.32 5.11
CA ILE A 146 4.36 -10.09 5.85
C ILE A 146 3.83 -10.79 7.12
N SER A 147 2.57 -11.21 7.12
CA SER A 147 1.83 -11.68 8.30
C SER A 147 2.30 -13.03 8.87
N ARG A 148 3.04 -13.81 8.08
CA ARG A 148 3.53 -15.16 8.44
C ARG A 148 5.06 -15.27 8.49
N HIS A 149 5.73 -14.15 8.71
CA HIS A 149 7.19 -14.08 8.86
C HIS A 149 7.67 -14.82 10.12
N ASN A 150 8.96 -15.01 10.19
CA ASN A 150 9.68 -15.33 11.42
C ASN A 150 10.69 -14.21 11.77
N ALA A 151 11.35 -14.32 12.91
CA ALA A 151 12.31 -13.30 13.38
C ALA A 151 13.49 -13.09 12.39
N GLU A 152 14.02 -14.17 11.81
CA GLU A 152 15.10 -14.11 10.82
C GLU A 152 14.69 -13.35 9.56
N GLU A 153 13.46 -13.52 9.10
CA GLU A 153 12.95 -12.80 7.93
C GLU A 153 12.80 -11.31 8.19
N LEU A 154 12.38 -10.89 9.38
CA LEU A 154 12.41 -9.47 9.78
C LEU A 154 13.85 -8.94 9.88
N ASP A 155 14.79 -9.74 10.36
CA ASP A 155 16.21 -9.34 10.39
C ASP A 155 16.76 -9.16 8.96
N ILE A 156 16.31 -9.98 7.99
CA ILE A 156 16.62 -9.78 6.55
C ILE A 156 16.08 -8.45 6.05
N VAL A 157 14.81 -8.15 6.31
CA VAL A 157 14.20 -6.87 5.90
C VAL A 157 14.98 -5.68 6.50
N ALA A 158 15.29 -5.73 7.79
CA ALA A 158 16.01 -4.67 8.50
C ALA A 158 17.41 -4.42 7.94
N ARG A 159 18.24 -5.49 7.79
CA ARG A 159 19.63 -5.32 7.34
C ARG A 159 19.75 -4.88 5.88
N ASN A 160 18.74 -5.14 5.06
CA ASN A 160 18.70 -4.69 3.67
C ASN A 160 18.03 -3.31 3.50
N GLY A 161 17.50 -2.72 4.58
CA GLY A 161 16.88 -1.39 4.55
C GLY A 161 15.53 -1.32 3.86
N ALA A 162 14.90 -2.48 3.59
CA ALA A 162 13.57 -2.53 3.01
C ALA A 162 12.49 -2.09 4.01
N SER A 163 11.30 -1.81 3.51
CA SER A 163 10.17 -1.33 4.30
C SER A 163 8.96 -2.26 4.23
N VAL A 164 7.99 -2.04 5.11
CA VAL A 164 6.76 -2.84 5.14
C VAL A 164 5.53 -1.96 5.17
N THR A 165 4.45 -2.42 4.52
CA THR A 165 3.15 -1.76 4.54
C THR A 165 2.12 -2.68 5.19
N GLN A 166 1.35 -2.14 6.11
CA GLN A 166 0.35 -2.85 6.89
C GLN A 166 -1.05 -2.41 6.50
N SER A 167 -1.98 -3.37 6.45
CA SER A 167 -3.39 -3.14 6.14
C SER A 167 -4.26 -3.97 7.10
N PRO A 168 -4.39 -3.55 8.37
CA PRO A 168 -5.03 -4.35 9.40
C PRO A 168 -6.49 -4.70 9.10
N SER A 169 -7.26 -3.81 8.49
CA SER A 169 -8.65 -4.10 8.09
C SER A 169 -8.74 -5.22 7.05
N CYS A 170 -7.85 -5.22 6.07
CA CYS A 170 -7.73 -6.31 5.09
C CYS A 170 -7.44 -7.65 5.79
N HIS A 171 -6.48 -7.68 6.70
CA HIS A 171 -6.12 -8.90 7.43
C HIS A 171 -7.31 -9.46 8.24
N MET A 172 -8.03 -8.59 8.94
CA MET A 172 -9.22 -9.01 9.69
C MET A 172 -10.35 -9.50 8.79
N ARG A 173 -10.60 -8.81 7.68
CA ARG A 173 -11.64 -9.19 6.73
C ARG A 173 -11.37 -10.54 6.07
N LEU A 174 -10.13 -10.81 5.69
CA LEU A 174 -9.72 -12.03 5.00
C LEU A 174 -9.32 -13.16 5.95
N GLY A 175 -9.30 -12.92 7.26
CA GLY A 175 -8.88 -13.92 8.26
C GLY A 175 -7.39 -14.23 8.22
N TYR A 176 -6.56 -13.28 7.80
CA TYR A 176 -5.10 -13.40 7.86
C TYR A 176 -4.58 -13.10 9.28
N PRO A 177 -3.43 -13.66 9.67
CA PRO A 177 -2.77 -13.24 10.89
C PRO A 177 -2.43 -11.76 10.85
N ILE A 178 -2.48 -11.12 12.01
CA ILE A 178 -2.07 -9.71 12.12
C ILE A 178 -0.57 -9.61 11.84
N ALA A 179 -0.21 -8.66 11.02
CA ALA A 179 1.16 -8.44 10.61
C ALA A 179 2.02 -7.87 11.77
N PRO A 180 3.34 -8.14 11.80
CA PRO A 180 4.21 -7.90 12.94
C PRO A 180 4.73 -6.46 13.02
N ALA A 181 3.84 -5.50 13.09
CA ALA A 181 4.24 -4.09 13.08
C ALA A 181 5.11 -3.69 14.29
N LEU A 182 4.86 -4.27 15.45
CA LEU A 182 5.65 -4.01 16.66
C LEU A 182 7.07 -4.56 16.53
N GLU A 183 7.20 -5.79 16.07
CA GLU A 183 8.49 -6.44 15.86
C GLU A 183 9.30 -5.76 14.74
N ALA A 184 8.63 -5.30 13.69
CA ALA A 184 9.25 -4.53 12.61
C ALA A 184 9.73 -3.16 13.11
N ARG A 185 8.88 -2.43 13.86
CA ARG A 185 9.24 -1.17 14.51
C ARG A 185 10.49 -1.31 15.39
N ASP A 186 10.51 -2.34 16.23
CA ASP A 186 11.60 -2.56 17.18
C ASP A 186 12.94 -2.90 16.50
N ARG A 187 12.90 -3.34 15.24
CA ARG A 187 14.07 -3.52 14.36
C ARG A 187 14.43 -2.29 13.55
N GLY A 188 13.70 -1.19 13.72
CA GLY A 188 13.90 0.03 12.93
C GLY A 188 13.45 -0.06 11.47
N ILE A 189 12.67 -1.08 11.12
CA ILE A 189 12.06 -1.20 9.79
C ILE A 189 11.00 -0.10 9.64
N PRO A 190 11.02 0.71 8.57
CA PRO A 190 9.93 1.64 8.30
C PRO A 190 8.62 0.86 8.10
N VAL A 191 7.64 1.11 8.97
CA VAL A 191 6.29 0.54 8.87
C VAL A 191 5.35 1.62 8.40
N SER A 192 4.72 1.43 7.25
CA SER A 192 3.65 2.28 6.73
C SER A 192 2.28 1.63 6.84
N ILE A 193 1.23 2.39 6.60
CA ILE A 193 -0.15 1.92 6.61
C ILE A 193 -0.79 2.24 5.26
N GLY A 194 -1.53 1.28 4.72
CA GLY A 194 -2.36 1.41 3.54
C GLY A 194 -3.72 0.79 3.74
N VAL A 195 -4.73 1.26 3.03
CA VAL A 195 -6.10 0.75 3.13
C VAL A 195 -6.31 -0.57 2.38
N ASP A 196 -5.37 -0.92 1.48
CA ASP A 196 -5.50 -2.06 0.56
C ASP A 196 -6.59 -1.85 -0.51
N GLY A 197 -6.86 -2.84 -1.32
CA GLY A 197 -7.85 -2.76 -2.40
C GLY A 197 -9.29 -2.83 -1.91
N GLY A 198 -10.22 -2.29 -2.71
CA GLY A 198 -11.65 -2.26 -2.38
C GLY A 198 -12.30 -3.63 -2.14
N ALA A 199 -11.70 -4.72 -2.65
CA ALA A 199 -12.17 -6.09 -2.40
C ALA A 199 -11.80 -6.61 -0.99
N SER A 200 -10.80 -6.03 -0.36
CA SER A 200 -10.30 -6.43 0.96
C SER A 200 -10.54 -5.37 2.06
N ASN A 201 -10.82 -4.12 1.66
CA ASN A 201 -11.24 -3.04 2.54
C ASN A 201 -12.20 -2.11 1.79
N ASP A 202 -13.50 -2.27 2.03
CA ASP A 202 -14.55 -1.59 1.27
C ASP A 202 -14.63 -0.08 1.55
N SER A 203 -14.10 0.41 2.67
CA SER A 203 -14.31 1.79 3.10
C SER A 203 -13.32 2.79 2.50
N GLY A 204 -12.08 2.37 2.21
CA GLY A 204 -11.00 3.29 1.83
C GLY A 204 -10.67 4.38 2.88
N ASP A 205 -11.17 4.23 4.12
CA ASP A 205 -11.05 5.20 5.22
C ASP A 205 -9.70 5.07 5.93
N MET A 206 -8.76 5.97 5.62
CA MET A 206 -7.44 5.96 6.24
C MET A 206 -7.49 6.21 7.76
N LEU A 207 -8.33 7.11 8.28
CA LEU A 207 -8.42 7.31 9.72
C LEU A 207 -9.00 6.10 10.45
N GLY A 208 -9.95 5.42 9.83
CA GLY A 208 -10.46 4.13 10.30
C GLY A 208 -9.37 3.07 10.34
N GLU A 209 -8.51 3.03 9.31
CA GLU A 209 -7.37 2.11 9.25
C GLU A 209 -6.33 2.41 10.34
N LEU A 210 -6.02 3.68 10.60
CA LEU A 210 -5.16 4.09 11.70
C LEU A 210 -5.72 3.69 13.07
N ARG A 211 -7.02 3.86 13.28
CA ARG A 211 -7.71 3.40 14.49
C ARG A 211 -7.64 1.89 14.64
N THR A 212 -7.86 1.16 13.56
CA THR A 212 -7.76 -0.30 13.53
C THR A 212 -6.35 -0.75 13.88
N MET A 213 -5.32 -0.08 13.34
CA MET A 213 -3.91 -0.34 13.66
C MET A 213 -3.62 -0.20 15.17
N LEU A 214 -4.20 0.81 15.83
CA LEU A 214 -4.07 0.98 17.28
C LEU A 214 -4.69 -0.17 18.07
N TYR A 215 -5.87 -0.66 17.65
CA TYR A 215 -6.62 -1.63 18.43
C TYR A 215 -6.14 -3.06 18.20
N VAL A 216 -5.86 -3.44 16.98
CA VAL A 216 -5.52 -4.82 16.64
C VAL A 216 -4.25 -5.30 17.33
N HIS A 217 -3.29 -4.40 17.58
CA HIS A 217 -2.04 -4.72 18.28
C HIS A 217 -2.18 -4.75 19.83
N ARG A 218 -3.38 -4.51 20.34
CA ARG A 218 -3.71 -4.62 21.78
C ARG A 218 -4.50 -5.88 22.11
N ILE A 219 -4.89 -6.66 21.10
CA ILE A 219 -5.63 -7.90 21.31
C ILE A 219 -4.66 -8.96 21.83
N ASP A 220 -5.03 -9.60 22.93
CA ASP A 220 -4.25 -10.65 23.57
C ASP A 220 -4.00 -11.82 22.61
N GLY A 221 -2.76 -12.30 22.60
CA GLY A 221 -2.31 -13.36 21.71
C GLY A 221 -1.80 -12.91 20.34
N GLY A 222 -1.99 -11.64 19.95
CA GLY A 222 -1.41 -11.09 18.71
C GLY A 222 0.10 -10.92 18.79
N HIS A 223 0.62 -10.48 19.92
CA HIS A 223 2.05 -10.19 20.11
C HIS A 223 2.50 -10.52 21.55
N PRO A 224 2.87 -11.77 21.83
CA PRO A 224 3.39 -12.16 23.14
C PRO A 224 4.56 -11.29 23.58
N GLY A 225 4.54 -10.79 24.82
CA GLY A 225 5.59 -9.95 25.39
C GLY A 225 5.46 -8.44 25.10
N TYR A 226 4.34 -8.00 24.50
CA TYR A 226 4.06 -6.58 24.28
C TYR A 226 2.97 -6.09 25.23
N GLY A 227 3.35 -5.59 26.40
CA GLY A 227 2.45 -4.94 27.34
C GLY A 227 2.11 -3.49 26.96
N PRO A 228 1.27 -2.81 27.77
CA PRO A 228 0.80 -1.44 27.49
C PRO A 228 1.92 -0.42 27.22
N GLU A 229 3.09 -0.60 27.81
CA GLU A 229 4.25 0.25 27.67
C GLU A 229 4.90 0.17 26.27
N ARG A 230 4.59 -0.87 25.49
CA ARG A 230 5.09 -1.10 24.14
C ARG A 230 4.02 -0.96 23.05
N TRP A 231 2.78 -0.73 23.43
CA TRP A 231 1.70 -0.54 22.46
C TRP A 231 1.97 0.65 21.54
N ILE A 232 1.56 0.51 20.29
CA ILE A 232 1.54 1.61 19.34
C ILE A 232 0.62 2.72 19.87
N ASN A 233 1.12 3.95 19.90
CA ASN A 233 0.34 5.11 20.34
C ASN A 233 -0.10 5.97 19.13
N ALA A 234 -0.96 6.97 19.38
CA ALA A 234 -1.52 7.81 18.33
C ALA A 234 -0.45 8.53 17.50
N LYS A 235 0.65 8.99 18.13
CA LYS A 235 1.74 9.65 17.41
C LYS A 235 2.42 8.68 16.44
N GLU A 236 2.75 7.48 16.89
CA GLU A 236 3.43 6.46 16.07
C GLU A 236 2.57 6.05 14.87
N VAL A 237 1.24 5.89 15.06
CA VAL A 237 0.33 5.57 13.97
C VAL A 237 0.27 6.69 12.92
N PHE A 238 0.24 7.95 13.33
CA PHE A 238 0.35 9.07 12.38
C PHE A 238 1.69 9.09 11.67
N GLU A 239 2.80 8.78 12.36
CA GLU A 239 4.11 8.67 11.72
C GLU A 239 4.14 7.52 10.70
N MET A 240 3.48 6.39 10.96
CA MET A 240 3.31 5.29 10.00
C MET A 240 2.57 5.74 8.74
N ALA A 241 1.52 6.55 8.89
CA ALA A 241 0.72 7.04 7.76
C ALA A 241 1.37 8.20 6.98
N THR A 242 2.39 8.83 7.51
CA THR A 242 3.00 10.04 6.94
C THR A 242 4.50 9.86 6.70
N VAL A 243 5.34 10.09 7.70
CA VAL A 243 6.81 10.03 7.59
C VAL A 243 7.29 8.66 7.13
N ASN A 244 6.75 7.59 7.70
CA ASN A 244 7.15 6.24 7.31
C ASN A 244 6.56 5.86 5.94
N GLY A 245 5.35 6.31 5.61
CA GLY A 245 4.81 6.19 4.26
C GLY A 245 5.74 6.81 3.22
N ALA A 246 6.23 8.02 3.48
CA ALA A 246 7.23 8.68 2.63
C ALA A 246 8.53 7.86 2.51
N LYS A 247 9.04 7.31 3.62
CA LYS A 247 10.22 6.43 3.60
C LYS A 247 9.99 5.16 2.79
N CYS A 248 8.80 4.53 2.90
CA CYS A 248 8.44 3.36 2.10
C CYS A 248 8.39 3.67 0.60
N LEU A 249 8.11 4.93 0.24
CA LEU A 249 8.15 5.43 -1.12
C LEU A 249 9.53 6.01 -1.51
N ASN A 250 10.54 5.84 -0.67
CA ASN A 250 11.89 6.41 -0.83
C ASN A 250 11.83 7.92 -1.18
N ARG A 251 11.01 8.69 -0.43
CA ARG A 251 10.82 10.12 -0.60
C ARG A 251 11.21 10.89 0.67
N ASP A 252 11.93 11.98 0.48
CA ASP A 252 12.38 12.90 1.52
C ASP A 252 11.74 14.30 1.42
N ASP A 253 10.84 14.47 0.46
CA ASP A 253 10.19 15.72 0.08
C ASP A 253 8.72 15.82 0.47
N ILE A 254 8.15 14.74 1.03
CA ILE A 254 6.75 14.62 1.50
C ILE A 254 6.68 14.01 2.91
N GLY A 255 5.49 13.95 3.50
CA GLY A 255 5.22 13.24 4.76
C GLY A 255 5.42 14.05 6.04
N MET A 256 5.83 15.31 5.94
CA MET A 256 6.03 16.20 7.11
C MET A 256 5.56 17.63 6.83
N LEU A 257 5.04 18.29 7.85
CA LEU A 257 4.80 19.74 7.86
C LEU A 257 6.09 20.47 8.26
N LYS A 258 6.90 20.81 7.25
CA LYS A 258 8.20 21.47 7.44
C LYS A 258 8.52 22.33 6.22
N GLU A 259 9.22 23.46 6.43
CA GLU A 259 9.75 24.29 5.34
C GLU A 259 10.59 23.46 4.37
N GLY A 260 10.39 23.66 3.08
CA GLY A 260 11.08 22.93 2.02
C GLY A 260 10.50 21.55 1.70
N MET A 261 9.39 21.16 2.31
CA MET A 261 8.61 19.96 1.94
C MET A 261 7.47 20.35 1.01
N ALA A 262 6.93 19.38 0.28
CA ALA A 262 5.72 19.57 -0.51
C ALA A 262 4.54 19.95 0.40
N ALA A 263 3.71 20.86 -0.05
CA ALA A 263 2.49 21.25 0.68
C ALA A 263 1.37 20.22 0.43
N ASP A 264 1.53 19.02 1.00
CA ASP A 264 0.52 17.97 1.04
C ASP A 264 -0.09 17.98 2.46
N LEU A 265 -1.31 18.48 2.59
CA LEU A 265 -1.94 18.82 3.87
C LEU A 265 -3.38 18.33 3.89
N VAL A 266 -3.82 17.89 5.06
CA VAL A 266 -5.23 17.63 5.34
C VAL A 266 -5.63 18.27 6.67
N LEU A 267 -6.77 18.94 6.69
CA LEU A 267 -7.37 19.53 7.88
C LEU A 267 -8.69 18.83 8.18
N PHE A 268 -8.89 18.52 9.47
CA PHE A 268 -10.14 17.95 9.96
C PHE A 268 -10.80 18.92 10.94
N SER A 269 -12.07 19.22 10.72
CA SER A 269 -12.85 20.02 11.68
C SER A 269 -13.11 19.21 12.94
N MET A 270 -12.65 19.73 14.08
CA MET A 270 -12.90 19.13 15.41
C MET A 270 -14.05 19.84 16.15
N ILE A 271 -14.75 20.77 15.49
CA ILE A 271 -15.91 21.50 16.05
C ILE A 271 -17.16 20.62 15.84
N GLN A 272 -17.18 19.49 16.54
CA GLN A 272 -18.28 18.52 16.46
C GLN A 272 -18.50 17.89 17.84
N PRO A 273 -19.74 17.47 18.18
CA PRO A 273 -20.05 16.88 19.49
C PRO A 273 -19.16 15.67 19.86
N GLY A 274 -18.77 14.87 18.84
CA GLY A 274 -17.92 13.69 19.05
C GLY A 274 -16.51 14.01 19.55
N TYR A 275 -16.04 15.26 19.41
CA TYR A 275 -14.73 15.72 19.89
C TYR A 275 -14.83 16.57 21.16
N ALA A 276 -16.04 16.81 21.69
CA ALA A 276 -16.22 17.64 22.87
C ALA A 276 -15.45 17.09 24.08
N GLY A 277 -14.63 17.94 24.68
CA GLY A 277 -13.80 17.57 25.84
C GLY A 277 -12.47 16.86 25.50
N ALA A 278 -12.20 16.51 24.22
CA ALA A 278 -11.02 15.76 23.82
C ALA A 278 -9.88 16.64 23.23
N LEU A 279 -10.04 17.97 23.13
CA LEU A 279 -9.11 18.85 22.44
C LEU A 279 -7.77 19.06 23.17
N THR A 280 -7.59 18.52 24.36
CA THR A 280 -6.30 18.50 25.08
C THR A 280 -5.28 17.57 24.45
N ASP A 281 -5.74 16.55 23.69
CA ASP A 281 -4.92 15.70 22.81
C ASP A 281 -5.57 15.57 21.43
N PRO A 282 -5.34 16.53 20.53
CA PRO A 282 -5.97 16.52 19.22
C PRO A 282 -5.67 15.28 18.37
N ARG A 283 -4.47 14.69 18.52
CA ARG A 283 -4.08 13.47 17.78
C ARG A 283 -4.86 12.26 18.29
N GLY A 284 -4.90 12.10 19.61
CA GLY A 284 -5.72 11.05 20.23
C GLY A 284 -7.20 11.24 19.92
N ALA A 285 -7.69 12.48 20.00
CA ALA A 285 -9.09 12.78 19.69
C ALA A 285 -9.47 12.39 18.25
N LEU A 286 -8.64 12.72 17.25
CA LEU A 286 -8.92 12.40 15.86
C LEU A 286 -9.00 10.88 15.61
N LEU A 287 -8.23 10.08 16.32
CA LEU A 287 -8.22 8.62 16.17
C LEU A 287 -9.27 7.91 17.06
N TYR A 288 -9.46 8.36 18.30
CA TYR A 288 -10.33 7.64 19.25
C TYR A 288 -11.75 8.19 19.34
N CYS A 289 -11.94 9.48 19.04
CA CYS A 289 -13.21 10.16 19.14
C CYS A 289 -13.81 10.44 17.76
N GLY A 290 -15.07 10.90 17.73
CA GLY A 290 -15.74 11.26 16.48
C GLY A 290 -16.00 10.08 15.54
N ASN A 291 -16.89 10.30 14.59
CA ASN A 291 -17.27 9.29 13.60
C ASN A 291 -17.17 9.83 12.16
N ASN A 292 -16.87 11.12 12.00
CA ASN A 292 -16.71 11.72 10.68
C ASN A 292 -15.22 11.85 10.36
N HIS A 293 -14.76 11.04 9.42
CA HIS A 293 -13.38 11.03 8.93
C HIS A 293 -13.23 11.83 7.62
N LEU A 294 -14.24 12.64 7.25
CA LEU A 294 -14.15 13.47 6.07
C LEU A 294 -13.25 14.68 6.33
N ALA A 295 -12.35 14.93 5.40
CA ALA A 295 -11.49 16.10 5.43
C ALA A 295 -12.32 17.39 5.24
N ASP A 296 -12.02 18.41 6.04
CA ASP A 296 -12.53 19.76 5.83
C ASP A 296 -11.79 20.43 4.66
N THR A 297 -10.46 20.32 4.65
CA THR A 297 -9.61 20.87 3.61
C THR A 297 -8.54 19.87 3.23
N THR A 298 -8.31 19.68 1.93
CA THR A 298 -7.22 18.86 1.38
C THR A 298 -6.42 19.68 0.39
N ILE A 299 -5.11 19.73 0.59
CA ILE A 299 -4.15 20.43 -0.26
C ILE A 299 -3.13 19.41 -0.74
N VAL A 300 -2.87 19.37 -2.05
CA VAL A 300 -1.84 18.53 -2.65
C VAL A 300 -0.91 19.39 -3.49
N ASN A 301 0.37 19.34 -3.17
CA ASN A 301 1.42 20.15 -3.79
C ASN A 301 1.06 21.65 -3.87
N GLY A 302 0.39 22.16 -2.82
CA GLY A 302 -0.06 23.55 -2.72
C GLY A 302 -1.40 23.86 -3.41
N ASN A 303 -2.01 22.93 -4.13
CA ASN A 303 -3.31 23.09 -4.75
C ASN A 303 -4.43 22.59 -3.82
N VAL A 304 -5.44 23.42 -3.59
CA VAL A 304 -6.60 23.06 -2.78
C VAL A 304 -7.54 22.18 -3.61
N LEU A 305 -7.76 20.95 -3.15
CA LEU A 305 -8.65 19.98 -3.81
C LEU A 305 -10.01 19.86 -3.09
N ILE A 306 -10.00 20.05 -1.77
CA ILE A 306 -11.21 20.10 -0.95
C ILE A 306 -11.12 21.35 -0.10
N GLU A 307 -12.21 22.12 -0.02
CA GLU A 307 -12.37 23.28 0.85
C GLU A 307 -13.74 23.29 1.50
N ASN A 308 -13.77 23.41 2.83
CA ASN A 308 -15.01 23.36 3.63
C ASN A 308 -15.84 22.08 3.36
N GLY A 309 -15.16 20.95 3.12
CA GLY A 309 -15.77 19.66 2.77
C GLY A 309 -16.31 19.56 1.33
N ILE A 310 -16.09 20.59 0.50
CA ILE A 310 -16.53 20.63 -0.90
C ILE A 310 -15.37 20.20 -1.80
N PHE A 311 -15.60 19.20 -2.63
CA PHE A 311 -14.64 18.74 -3.64
C PHE A 311 -14.59 19.73 -4.81
N LEU A 312 -13.39 20.23 -5.15
CA LEU A 312 -13.18 21.28 -6.15
C LEU A 312 -12.65 20.79 -7.49
N ALA A 313 -12.13 19.54 -7.54
CA ALA A 313 -11.45 19.01 -8.73
C ALA A 313 -12.41 18.37 -9.75
N GLY A 314 -13.72 18.40 -9.53
CA GLY A 314 -14.72 17.84 -10.46
C GLY A 314 -16.13 17.78 -9.87
N ASP A 315 -17.05 17.24 -10.66
CA ASP A 315 -18.42 16.96 -10.20
C ASP A 315 -18.46 15.61 -9.48
N LEU A 316 -18.51 15.65 -8.14
CA LEU A 316 -18.53 14.44 -7.30
C LEU A 316 -19.78 13.57 -7.58
N ASN A 317 -20.94 14.17 -7.85
CA ASN A 317 -22.16 13.41 -8.15
C ASN A 317 -21.99 12.65 -9.46
N GLN A 318 -21.45 13.29 -10.49
CA GLN A 318 -21.16 12.64 -11.77
C GLN A 318 -20.16 11.48 -11.60
N ILE A 319 -19.09 11.69 -10.83
CA ILE A 319 -18.09 10.63 -10.53
C ILE A 319 -18.75 9.42 -9.86
N VAL A 320 -19.61 9.64 -8.86
CA VAL A 320 -20.34 8.57 -8.16
C VAL A 320 -21.31 7.85 -9.09
N GLU A 321 -22.06 8.58 -9.93
CA GLU A 321 -22.98 7.97 -10.91
C GLU A 321 -22.21 7.11 -11.93
N ASP A 322 -21.08 7.60 -12.43
CA ASP A 322 -20.26 6.86 -13.40
C ASP A 322 -19.63 5.61 -12.79
N ALA A 323 -19.17 5.69 -11.55
CA ALA A 323 -18.66 4.53 -10.81
C ALA A 323 -19.77 3.47 -10.62
N ASN A 324 -20.95 3.88 -10.19
CA ASN A 324 -22.08 2.95 -10.03
C ASN A 324 -22.51 2.31 -11.36
N ARG A 325 -22.53 3.09 -12.44
CA ARG A 325 -22.83 2.60 -13.80
C ARG A 325 -21.78 1.60 -14.29
N SER A 326 -20.51 1.87 -14.03
CA SER A 326 -19.41 0.98 -14.40
C SER A 326 -19.47 -0.33 -13.61
N THR A 327 -19.72 -0.27 -12.32
CA THR A 327 -19.91 -1.46 -11.46
C THR A 327 -21.07 -2.32 -11.92
N ALA A 328 -22.22 -1.70 -12.26
CA ALA A 328 -23.40 -2.43 -12.74
C ALA A 328 -23.19 -3.17 -14.09
N ARG A 329 -22.16 -2.82 -14.85
CA ARG A 329 -21.81 -3.54 -16.09
C ARG A 329 -20.96 -4.79 -15.84
N ILE A 330 -20.29 -4.84 -14.69
CA ILE A 330 -19.43 -5.96 -14.30
C ILE A 330 -20.22 -6.99 -13.50
N LEU A 331 -21.21 -6.55 -12.73
CA LEU A 331 -22.15 -7.39 -11.96
C LEU A 331 -23.35 -7.85 -12.78
#